data_9945862b542b66176a43202f05ff37ad
#
_entry.id   9945862b542b66176a43202f05ff37ad
#
_cell.length_a   1.000
_cell.length_b   1.000
_cell.length_c   1.000
_cell.angle_alpha   90.00
_cell.angle_beta   90.00
_cell.angle_gamma   90.00
#
_symmetry.space_group_name_H-M   'P 1'
#
loop_
_entity.id
_entity.type
_entity.pdbx_description
1 polymer ?
#
loop_
_entity_poly.entity_id
_entity_poly.type
_entity_poly.pdbx_seq_one_letter_code
_entity_poly.pdbx_strand_id
1 'polypeptide(L)'
;MTDWQPTLRGERVTLRPIRADGPSSDLDAMHAAASDPAVWAQHSEKNRHERAVFERFFKGAVESGGGLVIVDNASGRVIGSSRYYDWNASDESVVIGYTYLERAHWGGTTNREVKALMIAHAFRFARTVWFHVSPGNARSQRALEKIGARFDREELVPVGGVPSARMIYRVDRG
;
A
#
# COMPACT_ATOMS: atom_id res chain seq x y z
N MET A 1 13.53 15.34 10.09
CA MET A 1 12.16 15.37 9.54
C MET A 1 11.93 14.06 8.78
N THR A 2 10.85 13.32 9.08
CA THR A 2 10.50 12.10 8.36
C THR A 2 9.88 12.46 7.00
N ASP A 3 10.29 11.77 5.95
CA ASP A 3 9.72 11.93 4.60
C ASP A 3 8.91 10.67 4.24
N TRP A 4 7.59 10.79 4.24
CA TRP A 4 6.68 9.70 3.88
C TRP A 4 6.14 9.81 2.44
N GLN A 5 6.62 10.78 1.66
CA GLN A 5 6.29 10.95 0.24
C GLN A 5 7.54 10.95 -0.66
N PRO A 6 8.40 9.94 -0.55
CA PRO A 6 9.61 9.85 -1.37
C PRO A 6 9.28 9.49 -2.82
N THR A 7 10.27 9.72 -3.70
CA THR A 7 10.35 9.03 -4.98
C THR A 7 11.36 7.89 -4.86
N LEU A 8 10.87 6.66 -4.98
CA LEU A 8 11.66 5.43 -4.87
C LEU A 8 11.78 4.78 -6.26
N ARG A 9 13.00 4.55 -6.70
CA ARG A 9 13.28 3.99 -8.02
C ARG A 9 13.80 2.57 -7.90
N GLY A 10 13.08 1.62 -8.49
CA GLY A 10 13.48 0.23 -8.65
C GLY A 10 13.81 -0.11 -10.09
N GLU A 11 14.07 -1.36 -10.35
CA GLU A 11 14.33 -1.89 -11.69
C GLU A 11 13.04 -1.88 -12.54
N ARG A 12 11.95 -2.38 -11.96
CA ARG A 12 10.66 -2.57 -12.65
C ARG A 12 9.68 -1.45 -12.40
N VAL A 13 9.73 -0.86 -11.21
CA VAL A 13 8.78 0.15 -10.77
C VAL A 13 9.43 1.40 -10.20
N THR A 14 8.72 2.50 -10.32
CA THR A 14 9.00 3.73 -9.59
C THR A 14 7.78 4.06 -8.73
N LEU A 15 7.99 4.30 -7.43
CA LEU A 15 6.97 4.86 -6.56
C LEU A 15 7.22 6.35 -6.42
N ARG A 16 6.17 7.14 -6.51
CA ARG A 16 6.23 8.59 -6.29
C ARG A 16 4.99 9.10 -5.56
N PRO A 17 5.05 10.30 -4.97
CA PRO A 17 3.88 10.91 -4.35
C PRO A 17 2.68 10.99 -5.30
N ILE A 18 1.48 10.79 -4.73
CA ILE A 18 0.22 10.98 -5.45
C ILE A 18 0.07 12.47 -5.79
N ARG A 19 -0.30 12.76 -7.04
CA ARG A 19 -0.73 14.09 -7.48
C ARG A 19 -2.23 14.21 -7.29
N ALA A 20 -2.64 15.08 -6.36
CA ALA A 20 -4.05 15.17 -5.97
C ALA A 20 -4.90 15.95 -6.97
N ASP A 21 -4.36 17.02 -7.53
CA ASP A 21 -5.14 18.05 -8.21
C ASP A 21 -4.63 18.38 -9.61
N GLY A 22 -5.52 19.05 -10.37
CA GLY A 22 -5.22 19.60 -11.68
C GLY A 22 -5.16 18.58 -12.80
N PRO A 23 -4.70 18.97 -13.99
CA PRO A 23 -4.64 18.12 -15.18
C PRO A 23 -3.70 16.92 -15.05
N SER A 24 -2.80 16.97 -14.07
CA SER A 24 -1.86 15.89 -13.75
C SER A 24 -2.29 15.01 -12.57
N SER A 25 -3.54 15.15 -12.10
CA SER A 25 -4.09 14.29 -11.03
C SER A 25 -3.98 12.82 -11.39
N ASP A 26 -3.60 12.00 -10.40
CA ASP A 26 -3.48 10.56 -10.57
C ASP A 26 -4.80 9.80 -10.39
N LEU A 27 -5.90 10.47 -10.07
CA LEU A 27 -7.17 9.83 -9.74
C LEU A 27 -7.65 8.87 -10.85
N ASP A 28 -7.65 9.32 -12.10
CA ASP A 28 -8.15 8.51 -13.22
C ASP A 28 -7.23 7.33 -13.53
N ALA A 29 -5.92 7.55 -13.51
CA ALA A 29 -4.95 6.50 -13.75
C ALA A 29 -4.95 5.44 -12.64
N MET A 30 -5.06 5.86 -11.38
CA MET A 30 -5.18 4.98 -10.22
C MET A 30 -6.49 4.19 -10.25
N HIS A 31 -7.62 4.83 -10.61
CA HIS A 31 -8.90 4.15 -10.74
C HIS A 31 -8.88 3.14 -11.89
N ALA A 32 -8.29 3.47 -13.03
CA ALA A 32 -8.14 2.53 -14.14
C ALA A 32 -7.40 1.25 -13.72
N ALA A 33 -6.29 1.38 -12.97
CA ALA A 33 -5.56 0.24 -12.42
C ALA A 33 -6.36 -0.55 -11.37
N ALA A 34 -7.36 0.07 -10.73
CA ALA A 34 -8.21 -0.50 -9.69
C ALA A 34 -9.57 -1.02 -10.21
N SER A 35 -9.86 -0.89 -11.50
CA SER A 35 -11.20 -1.10 -12.07
C SER A 35 -11.61 -2.58 -12.16
N ASP A 36 -10.67 -3.52 -12.12
CA ASP A 36 -10.98 -4.95 -12.09
C ASP A 36 -11.47 -5.38 -10.69
N PRO A 37 -12.73 -5.85 -10.54
CA PRO A 37 -13.24 -6.30 -9.25
C PRO A 37 -12.40 -7.39 -8.57
N ALA A 38 -11.68 -8.21 -9.36
CA ALA A 38 -10.81 -9.26 -8.85
C ALA A 38 -9.67 -8.70 -7.98
N VAL A 39 -9.23 -7.47 -8.21
CA VAL A 39 -8.22 -6.78 -7.38
C VAL A 39 -8.67 -6.69 -5.93
N TRP A 40 -9.96 -6.51 -5.70
CA TRP A 40 -10.56 -6.24 -4.40
C TRP A 40 -11.22 -7.44 -3.73
N ALA A 41 -11.32 -8.58 -4.43
CA ALA A 41 -12.09 -9.74 -3.98
C ALA A 41 -11.69 -10.26 -2.58
N GLN A 42 -10.42 -10.13 -2.18
CA GLN A 42 -9.91 -10.53 -0.86
C GLN A 42 -9.71 -9.36 0.11
N HIS A 43 -10.00 -8.14 -0.31
CA HIS A 43 -9.94 -6.96 0.56
C HIS A 43 -11.21 -6.83 1.41
N SER A 44 -11.13 -6.07 2.49
CA SER A 44 -12.28 -5.80 3.37
C SER A 44 -13.37 -4.99 2.67
N GLU A 45 -12.99 -4.05 1.80
CA GLU A 45 -13.91 -3.26 0.99
C GLU A 45 -13.78 -3.70 -0.47
N LYS A 46 -14.76 -4.52 -0.90
CA LYS A 46 -14.69 -5.24 -2.19
C LYS A 46 -15.14 -4.41 -3.39
N ASN A 47 -15.79 -3.29 -3.16
CA ASN A 47 -16.36 -2.42 -4.19
C ASN A 47 -15.51 -1.20 -4.53
N ARG A 48 -14.23 -1.21 -4.21
CA ARG A 48 -13.29 -0.12 -4.58
C ARG A 48 -13.05 0.03 -6.08
N HIS A 49 -13.49 -0.92 -6.90
CA HIS A 49 -13.52 -0.78 -8.36
C HIS A 49 -14.58 0.22 -8.84
N GLU A 50 -15.59 0.50 -8.02
CA GLU A 50 -16.61 1.52 -8.31
C GLU A 50 -16.06 2.92 -8.11
N ARG A 51 -16.29 3.82 -9.08
CA ARG A 51 -15.71 5.17 -9.09
C ARG A 51 -15.92 5.94 -7.80
N ALA A 52 -17.15 6.01 -7.31
CA ALA A 52 -17.49 6.79 -6.11
C ALA A 52 -16.82 6.24 -4.84
N VAL A 53 -16.66 4.92 -4.75
CA VAL A 53 -15.93 4.28 -3.64
C VAL A 53 -14.43 4.55 -3.77
N PHE A 54 -13.91 4.46 -4.99
CA PHE A 54 -12.49 4.72 -5.24
C PHE A 54 -12.09 6.17 -4.96
N GLU A 55 -12.95 7.14 -5.24
CA GLU A 55 -12.70 8.55 -4.92
C GLU A 55 -12.49 8.78 -3.41
N ARG A 56 -13.25 8.10 -2.56
CA ARG A 56 -13.02 8.12 -1.10
C ARG A 56 -11.69 7.48 -0.72
N PHE A 57 -11.35 6.35 -1.35
CA PHE A 57 -10.06 5.68 -1.17
C PHE A 57 -8.89 6.60 -1.59
N PHE A 58 -9.00 7.26 -2.74
CA PHE A 58 -8.03 8.22 -3.25
C PHE A 58 -7.86 9.42 -2.29
N LYS A 59 -8.98 10.00 -1.85
CA LYS A 59 -8.97 11.08 -0.87
C LYS A 59 -8.22 10.69 0.40
N GLY A 60 -8.51 9.50 0.95
CA GLY A 60 -7.81 8.97 2.13
C GLY A 60 -6.31 8.76 1.88
N ALA A 61 -5.91 8.40 0.65
CA ALA A 61 -4.50 8.26 0.30
C ALA A 61 -3.77 9.61 0.28
N VAL A 62 -4.42 10.65 -0.25
CA VAL A 62 -3.89 12.03 -0.26
C VAL A 62 -3.79 12.56 1.18
N GLU A 63 -4.87 12.45 1.96
CA GLU A 63 -4.96 12.96 3.33
C GLU A 63 -3.98 12.26 4.30
N SER A 64 -3.59 11.02 4.03
CA SER A 64 -2.62 10.31 4.86
C SER A 64 -1.23 10.93 4.87
N GLY A 65 -0.91 11.77 3.88
CA GLY A 65 0.43 12.35 3.72
C GLY A 65 1.54 11.32 3.37
N GLY A 66 1.15 10.07 3.08
CA GLY A 66 2.09 8.99 2.76
C GLY A 66 1.68 8.17 1.52
N GLY A 67 0.69 8.66 0.76
CA GLY A 67 0.21 7.98 -0.44
C GLY A 67 1.19 8.05 -1.61
N LEU A 68 1.47 6.88 -2.20
CA LEU A 68 2.36 6.73 -3.36
C LEU A 68 1.65 6.00 -4.49
N VAL A 69 1.82 6.46 -5.72
CA VAL A 69 1.48 5.68 -6.91
C VAL A 69 2.64 4.76 -7.29
N ILE A 70 2.30 3.62 -7.86
CA ILE A 70 3.26 2.66 -8.41
C ILE A 70 3.20 2.78 -9.92
N VAL A 71 4.32 3.17 -10.53
CA VAL A 71 4.47 3.34 -11.98
C VAL A 71 5.32 2.19 -12.51
N ASP A 72 4.83 1.51 -13.53
CA ASP A 72 5.61 0.52 -14.27
C ASP A 72 6.66 1.23 -15.15
N ASN A 73 7.93 0.91 -14.95
CA ASN A 73 9.03 1.60 -15.66
C ASN A 73 9.02 1.31 -17.17
N ALA A 74 8.54 0.14 -17.58
CA ALA A 74 8.52 -0.25 -19.00
C ALA A 74 7.48 0.52 -19.79
N SER A 75 6.27 0.72 -19.23
CA SER A 75 5.16 1.37 -19.91
C SER A 75 4.95 2.84 -19.51
N GLY A 76 5.51 3.28 -18.38
CA GLY A 76 5.26 4.60 -17.80
C GLY A 76 3.86 4.75 -17.19
N ARG A 77 3.07 3.67 -17.11
CA ARG A 77 1.69 3.70 -16.61
C ARG A 77 1.65 3.51 -15.10
N VAL A 78 0.67 4.15 -14.46
CA VAL A 78 0.28 3.81 -13.08
C VAL A 78 -0.37 2.44 -13.08
N ILE A 79 0.16 1.52 -12.26
CA ILE A 79 -0.30 0.14 -12.14
C ILE A 79 -0.83 -0.21 -10.75
N GLY A 80 -0.81 0.73 -9.83
CA GLY A 80 -1.27 0.52 -8.47
C GLY A 80 -0.89 1.65 -7.54
N SER A 81 -1.07 1.39 -6.24
CA SER A 81 -0.78 2.35 -5.18
C SER A 81 -0.42 1.62 -3.89
N SER A 82 0.25 2.33 -3.02
CA SER A 82 0.52 1.94 -1.64
C SER A 82 0.65 3.19 -0.77
N ARG A 83 0.67 3.05 0.54
CA ARG A 83 0.89 4.21 1.42
C ARG A 83 1.61 3.85 2.70
N TYR A 84 2.31 4.87 3.25
CA TYR A 84 2.71 4.93 4.65
C TYR A 84 1.61 5.61 5.45
N TYR A 85 1.34 5.14 6.66
CA TYR A 85 0.40 5.77 7.58
C TYR A 85 0.70 5.39 9.03
N ASP A 86 0.03 6.01 9.97
CA ASP A 86 0.17 5.74 11.40
C ASP A 86 1.64 5.73 11.88
N TRP A 87 2.41 6.77 11.47
CA TRP A 87 3.74 6.97 12.01
C TRP A 87 3.68 7.24 13.52
N ASN A 88 4.38 6.42 14.29
CA ASN A 88 4.53 6.58 15.73
C ASN A 88 5.99 6.87 16.07
N ALA A 89 6.28 8.12 16.45
CA ALA A 89 7.63 8.54 16.79
C ALA A 89 8.15 7.95 18.10
N SER A 90 7.26 7.58 19.02
CA SER A 90 7.65 6.99 20.31
C SER A 90 8.19 5.57 20.14
N ASP A 91 7.58 4.81 19.24
CA ASP A 91 7.96 3.41 18.95
C ASP A 91 8.87 3.31 17.72
N GLU A 92 9.13 4.44 17.05
CA GLU A 92 9.82 4.46 15.75
C GLU A 92 9.21 3.44 14.79
N SER A 93 7.89 3.47 14.64
CA SER A 93 7.16 2.52 13.80
C SER A 93 6.22 3.19 12.80
N VAL A 94 6.00 2.54 11.66
CA VAL A 94 5.10 3.01 10.61
C VAL A 94 4.35 1.83 10.01
N VAL A 95 3.14 2.06 9.53
CA VAL A 95 2.37 1.05 8.78
C VAL A 95 2.56 1.26 7.28
N ILE A 96 2.75 0.19 6.54
CA ILE A 96 2.64 0.14 5.08
C ILE A 96 1.39 -0.65 4.73
N GLY A 97 0.49 -0.06 3.95
CA GLY A 97 -0.74 -0.73 3.58
C GLY A 97 -1.50 -0.08 2.44
N TYR A 98 -2.76 -0.48 2.31
CA TYR A 98 -3.63 -0.07 1.21
C TYR A 98 -3.01 -0.33 -0.17
N THR A 99 -2.18 -1.39 -0.25
CA THR A 99 -1.48 -1.74 -1.47
C THR A 99 -2.39 -2.51 -2.41
N TYR A 100 -2.46 -2.08 -3.65
CA TYR A 100 -3.05 -2.87 -4.73
C TYR A 100 -2.20 -2.73 -5.99
N LEU A 101 -2.27 -3.73 -6.84
CA LEU A 101 -1.66 -3.79 -8.16
C LEU A 101 -2.69 -4.27 -9.18
N GLU A 102 -2.62 -3.73 -10.38
CA GLU A 102 -3.28 -4.29 -11.56
C GLU A 102 -3.03 -5.80 -11.65
N ARG A 103 -4.05 -6.57 -12.00
CA ARG A 103 -3.95 -8.05 -12.01
C ARG A 103 -2.83 -8.59 -12.90
N ALA A 104 -2.54 -7.92 -14.00
CA ALA A 104 -1.44 -8.30 -14.90
C ALA A 104 -0.05 -8.32 -14.22
N HIS A 105 0.10 -7.63 -13.09
CA HIS A 105 1.34 -7.55 -12.31
C HIS A 105 1.36 -8.48 -11.08
N TRP A 106 0.37 -9.39 -10.97
CA TRP A 106 0.34 -10.37 -9.87
C TRP A 106 1.25 -11.55 -10.12
N GLY A 107 1.61 -12.26 -9.04
CA GLY A 107 2.37 -13.51 -9.07
C GLY A 107 3.84 -13.39 -9.45
N GLY A 108 4.27 -12.20 -9.82
CA GLY A 108 5.66 -11.89 -10.18
C GLY A 108 6.46 -11.24 -9.06
N THR A 109 7.53 -10.57 -9.46
CA THR A 109 8.46 -9.87 -8.55
C THR A 109 8.04 -8.44 -8.23
N THR A 110 7.05 -7.89 -8.93
CA THR A 110 6.63 -6.48 -8.81
C THR A 110 6.24 -6.10 -7.38
N ASN A 111 5.35 -6.86 -6.74
CA ASN A 111 4.95 -6.56 -5.36
C ASN A 111 6.11 -6.71 -4.36
N ARG A 112 7.02 -7.66 -4.59
CA ARG A 112 8.23 -7.83 -3.79
C ARG A 112 9.12 -6.59 -3.89
N GLU A 113 9.33 -6.08 -5.10
CA GLU A 113 10.15 -4.87 -5.32
C GLU A 113 9.50 -3.64 -4.67
N VAL A 114 8.19 -3.44 -4.83
CA VAL A 114 7.43 -2.37 -4.16
C VAL A 114 7.66 -2.41 -2.65
N LYS A 115 7.47 -3.58 -2.04
CA LYS A 115 7.66 -3.74 -0.58
C LYS A 115 9.10 -3.52 -0.16
N ALA A 116 10.08 -4.04 -0.90
CA ALA A 116 11.50 -3.86 -0.60
C ALA A 116 11.90 -2.38 -0.63
N LEU A 117 11.46 -1.64 -1.64
CA LEU A 117 11.74 -0.20 -1.75
C LEU A 117 11.11 0.59 -0.58
N MET A 118 9.86 0.30 -0.25
CA MET A 118 9.15 0.99 0.82
C MET A 118 9.74 0.67 2.20
N ILE A 119 10.06 -0.59 2.47
CA ILE A 119 10.68 -1.02 3.74
C ILE A 119 12.06 -0.39 3.89
N ALA A 120 12.90 -0.44 2.84
CA ALA A 120 14.23 0.15 2.88
C ALA A 120 14.18 1.66 3.17
N HIS A 121 13.23 2.37 2.57
CA HIS A 121 13.03 3.79 2.87
C HIS A 121 12.52 4.00 4.30
N ALA A 122 11.53 3.23 4.74
CA ALA A 122 10.98 3.34 6.10
C ALA A 122 12.05 3.16 7.17
N PHE A 123 12.99 2.23 6.97
CA PHE A 123 14.08 1.97 7.92
C PHE A 123 15.11 3.11 8.06
N ARG A 124 15.00 4.17 7.29
CA ARG A 124 15.75 5.41 7.54
C ARG A 124 15.23 6.15 8.77
N PHE A 125 13.99 5.91 9.17
CA PHE A 125 13.29 6.61 10.25
C PHE A 125 12.71 5.65 11.29
N ALA A 126 12.23 4.49 10.83
CA ALA A 126 11.54 3.50 11.66
C ALA A 126 12.46 2.35 12.07
N ARG A 127 12.16 1.75 13.22
CA ARG A 127 12.71 0.45 13.65
C ARG A 127 11.83 -0.71 13.24
N THR A 128 10.53 -0.47 13.20
CA THR A 128 9.52 -1.48 12.87
C THR A 128 8.60 -0.98 11.78
N VAL A 129 8.35 -1.83 10.79
CA VAL A 129 7.32 -1.63 9.77
C VAL A 129 6.20 -2.64 10.02
N TRP A 130 4.98 -2.13 10.16
CA TRP A 130 3.77 -2.91 10.37
C TRP A 130 2.98 -3.07 9.08
N PHE A 131 2.24 -4.19 8.99
CA PHE A 131 1.29 -4.47 7.92
C PHE A 131 -0.01 -4.99 8.53
N HIS A 132 -1.13 -4.40 8.14
CA HIS A 132 -2.47 -4.80 8.57
C HIS A 132 -3.19 -5.48 7.41
N VAL A 133 -3.53 -6.75 7.56
CA VAL A 133 -4.11 -7.57 6.50
C VAL A 133 -5.44 -8.15 6.95
N SER A 134 -6.46 -8.13 6.09
CA SER A 134 -7.71 -8.82 6.36
C SER A 134 -7.46 -10.33 6.50
N PRO A 135 -8.09 -11.03 7.48
CA PRO A 135 -7.89 -12.48 7.66
C PRO A 135 -8.19 -13.30 6.40
N GLY A 136 -9.17 -12.88 5.59
CA GLY A 136 -9.51 -13.52 4.32
C GLY A 136 -8.58 -13.21 3.14
N ASN A 137 -7.59 -12.32 3.31
CA ASN A 137 -6.65 -11.95 2.24
C ASN A 137 -5.38 -12.83 2.26
N ALA A 138 -5.55 -14.10 1.91
CA ALA A 138 -4.47 -15.09 1.89
C ALA A 138 -3.35 -14.71 0.91
N ARG A 139 -3.69 -14.04 -0.21
CA ARG A 139 -2.69 -13.54 -1.17
C ARG A 139 -1.74 -12.55 -0.52
N SER A 140 -2.27 -11.56 0.20
CA SER A 140 -1.47 -10.56 0.88
C SER A 140 -0.62 -11.16 2.00
N GLN A 141 -1.18 -12.07 2.79
CA GLN A 141 -0.46 -12.78 3.86
C GLN A 141 0.76 -13.54 3.29
N ARG A 142 0.56 -14.35 2.24
CA ARG A 142 1.66 -15.06 1.58
C ARG A 142 2.72 -14.11 0.99
N ALA A 143 2.29 -12.97 0.45
CA ALA A 143 3.23 -11.97 -0.07
C ALA A 143 4.10 -11.36 1.03
N LEU A 144 3.53 -11.13 2.21
CA LEU A 144 4.27 -10.64 3.38
C LEU A 144 5.26 -11.68 3.93
N GLU A 145 4.84 -12.93 4.04
CA GLU A 145 5.72 -14.02 4.48
C GLU A 145 6.94 -14.17 3.55
N LYS A 146 6.74 -14.05 2.24
CA LYS A 146 7.81 -14.14 1.23
C LYS A 146 8.86 -13.02 1.33
N ILE A 147 8.53 -11.88 1.91
CA ILE A 147 9.49 -10.79 2.15
C ILE A 147 10.08 -10.83 3.57
N GLY A 148 9.82 -11.88 4.34
CA GLY A 148 10.35 -12.07 5.67
C GLY A 148 9.57 -11.36 6.79
N ALA A 149 8.36 -10.87 6.49
CA ALA A 149 7.48 -10.34 7.53
C ALA A 149 6.99 -11.48 8.43
N ARG A 150 6.96 -11.22 9.73
CA ARG A 150 6.51 -12.19 10.73
C ARG A 150 5.12 -11.82 11.22
N PHE A 151 4.25 -12.82 11.36
CA PHE A 151 2.97 -12.66 12.06
C PHE A 151 3.25 -12.29 13.52
N ASP A 152 2.59 -11.26 14.02
CA ASP A 152 2.71 -10.78 15.39
C ASP A 152 1.45 -11.12 16.19
N ARG A 153 0.28 -10.65 15.73
CA ARG A 153 -1.00 -10.87 16.43
C ARG A 153 -2.20 -10.65 15.51
N GLU A 154 -3.34 -11.05 16.00
CA GLU A 154 -4.65 -10.62 15.49
C GLU A 154 -5.18 -9.47 16.35
N GLU A 155 -5.75 -8.45 15.73
CA GLU A 155 -6.22 -7.26 16.41
C GLU A 155 -7.48 -6.70 15.73
N LEU A 156 -8.37 -6.10 16.53
CA LEU A 156 -9.48 -5.29 15.99
C LEU A 156 -8.98 -3.87 15.77
N VAL A 157 -8.98 -3.42 14.53
CA VAL A 157 -8.65 -2.04 14.17
C VAL A 157 -9.85 -1.36 13.51
N PRO A 158 -10.07 -0.05 13.74
CA PRO A 158 -11.16 0.66 13.11
C PRO A 158 -10.90 0.82 11.60
N VAL A 159 -11.89 0.41 10.80
CA VAL A 159 -11.91 0.63 9.35
C VAL A 159 -13.21 1.36 9.03
N GLY A 160 -13.12 2.62 8.63
CA GLY A 160 -14.31 3.46 8.46
C GLY A 160 -15.15 3.60 9.74
N GLY A 161 -14.51 3.57 10.92
CA GLY A 161 -15.18 3.63 12.22
C GLY A 161 -15.76 2.30 12.72
N VAL A 162 -15.63 1.21 11.96
CA VAL A 162 -16.12 -0.12 12.34
C VAL A 162 -14.95 -1.00 12.79
N PRO A 163 -14.99 -1.61 13.99
CA PRO A 163 -13.97 -2.58 14.41
C PRO A 163 -13.90 -3.74 13.43
N SER A 164 -12.72 -3.98 12.88
CA SER A 164 -12.49 -5.03 11.88
C SER A 164 -11.26 -5.84 12.24
N ALA A 165 -11.36 -7.16 12.19
CA ALA A 165 -10.22 -8.04 12.46
C ALA A 165 -9.11 -7.83 11.44
N ARG A 166 -7.87 -7.79 11.92
CA ARG A 166 -6.65 -7.70 11.11
C ARG A 166 -5.61 -8.68 11.62
N MET A 167 -4.97 -9.33 10.68
CA MET A 167 -3.72 -10.06 10.91
C MET A 167 -2.59 -9.03 10.84
N ILE A 168 -1.86 -8.86 11.93
CA ILE A 168 -0.78 -7.90 12.05
C ILE A 168 0.55 -8.61 11.82
N TYR A 169 1.28 -8.14 10.83
CA TYR A 169 2.63 -8.60 10.50
C TYR A 169 3.64 -7.49 10.76
N ARG A 170 4.89 -7.86 10.99
CA ARG A 170 5.98 -6.91 11.21
C ARG A 170 7.26 -7.30 10.52
N VAL A 171 8.06 -6.29 10.17
CA VAL A 171 9.47 -6.40 9.81
C VAL A 171 10.25 -5.44 10.68
N ASP A 172 11.30 -5.91 11.31
CA ASP A 172 12.17 -5.10 12.14
C ASP A 172 13.48 -4.79 11.39
N ARG A 173 14.00 -3.57 11.63
CA ARG A 173 15.32 -3.19 11.15
C ARG A 173 16.36 -4.03 11.90
N GLY A 174 17.17 -4.79 11.18
CA GLY A 174 18.29 -5.55 11.72
C GLY A 174 19.39 -4.69 12.30
#